data_ffd9805e7a6f1266e11b5f5fc09daffc
#
_entry.id   ffd9805e7a6f1266e11b5f5fc09daffc
#
_cell.length_a   1.000
_cell.length_b   1.000
_cell.length_c   1.000
_cell.angle_alpha   90.00
_cell.angle_beta   90.00
_cell.angle_gamma   90.00
#
_symmetry.space_group_name_H-M   'P 1'
#
loop_
_entity.id
_entity.type
_entity.pdbx_description
1 polymer ?
#
loop_
_entity_poly.entity_id
_entity_poly.type
_entity_poly.pdbx_seq_one_letter_code
_entity_poly.pdbx_strand_id
1 'polypeptide(L)'
;IEHLDLMCLAKGITSAYYPLAAVMVGDRIADTLVDKGGEFYHGFTYSGHPVACAVANTNIGLMREEGIIERTQTDIGPYFCEALKSLIDHPLVGEVRACGLVGAVELVKESEGCTPLQPVGEAGEIFRSHGLAHGIITRPVGETVTLMPPLIITREQVDFLVEKFLLSLDSFQAGLGDSPSPNLAKK
;
A
#
# COMPACT_ATOMS: atom_id res chain seq x y z
N ILE A 1 9.83 -19.05 0.08
CA ILE A 1 9.07 -19.10 -1.20
C ILE A 1 9.76 -20.14 -2.08
N GLU A 2 9.74 -21.41 -1.64
CA GLU A 2 10.53 -22.47 -2.28
C GLU A 2 9.95 -22.98 -3.62
N HIS A 3 8.76 -22.59 -4.03
CA HIS A 3 8.08 -23.18 -5.20
C HIS A 3 7.24 -22.20 -6.02
N LEU A 4 7.67 -20.93 -6.16
CA LEU A 4 7.00 -20.02 -7.09
C LEU A 4 7.42 -20.35 -8.53
N ASP A 5 6.44 -20.60 -9.38
CA ASP A 5 6.66 -20.79 -10.81
C ASP A 5 6.92 -19.46 -11.53
N LEU A 6 6.15 -18.42 -11.20
CA LEU A 6 6.25 -17.09 -11.78
C LEU A 6 6.03 -16.02 -10.71
N MET A 7 6.83 -14.94 -10.74
CA MET A 7 6.65 -13.77 -9.89
C MET A 7 6.70 -12.50 -10.73
N CYS A 8 5.60 -11.73 -10.71
CA CYS A 8 5.55 -10.43 -11.37
C CYS A 8 6.08 -9.34 -10.44
N LEU A 9 7.01 -8.53 -10.93
CA LEU A 9 7.64 -7.42 -10.25
C LEU A 9 7.42 -6.11 -11.02
N ALA A 10 7.19 -5.02 -10.29
CA ALA A 10 7.08 -3.67 -10.85
C ALA A 10 7.33 -2.62 -9.76
N LYS A 11 6.99 -1.37 -10.01
CA LYS A 11 6.98 -0.25 -9.04
C LYS A 11 8.30 -0.09 -8.28
N GLY A 12 8.43 -0.69 -7.10
CA GLY A 12 9.61 -0.63 -6.25
C GLY A 12 10.92 -1.10 -6.91
N ILE A 13 10.87 -1.87 -7.99
CA ILE A 13 12.07 -2.32 -8.71
C ILE A 13 12.91 -1.15 -9.25
N THR A 14 12.27 -0.03 -9.59
CA THR A 14 12.92 1.21 -10.05
C THR A 14 12.62 2.41 -9.16
N SER A 15 11.93 2.25 -8.04
CA SER A 15 11.43 3.34 -7.18
C SER A 15 10.70 4.45 -7.98
N ALA A 16 10.00 4.08 -9.04
CA ALA A 16 9.27 4.95 -9.97
C ALA A 16 10.15 5.93 -10.79
N TYR A 17 11.46 5.83 -10.76
CA TYR A 17 12.35 6.64 -11.59
C TYR A 17 12.25 6.29 -13.08
N TYR A 18 11.89 5.04 -13.39
CA TYR A 18 11.70 4.59 -14.78
C TYR A 18 10.61 3.52 -14.86
N PRO A 19 9.75 3.52 -15.88
CA PRO A 19 8.75 2.47 -16.06
C PRO A 19 9.42 1.14 -16.42
N LEU A 20 9.31 0.16 -15.52
CA LEU A 20 9.82 -1.20 -15.72
C LEU A 20 8.92 -2.19 -14.97
N ALA A 21 8.69 -3.33 -15.61
CA ALA A 21 8.16 -4.51 -14.98
C ALA A 21 9.01 -5.72 -15.36
N ALA A 22 9.01 -6.75 -14.53
CA ALA A 22 9.72 -7.98 -14.80
C ALA A 22 8.87 -9.17 -14.33
N VAL A 23 9.11 -10.33 -14.95
CA VAL A 23 8.61 -11.62 -14.50
C VAL A 23 9.81 -12.49 -14.17
N MET A 24 9.92 -12.88 -12.91
CA MET A 24 10.87 -13.91 -12.49
C MET A 24 10.26 -15.27 -12.81
N VAL A 25 11.06 -16.14 -13.40
CA VAL A 25 10.63 -17.49 -13.81
C VAL A 25 11.40 -18.50 -12.97
N GLY A 26 10.68 -19.41 -12.29
CA GLY A 26 11.28 -20.48 -11.49
C GLY A 26 11.91 -21.56 -12.38
N ASP A 27 12.88 -22.29 -11.83
CA ASP A 27 13.71 -23.26 -12.56
C ASP A 27 12.87 -24.28 -13.33
N ARG A 28 11.80 -24.82 -12.72
CA ARG A 28 10.92 -25.80 -13.35
C ARG A 28 10.32 -25.31 -14.68
N ILE A 29 9.96 -24.04 -14.76
CA ILE A 29 9.41 -23.44 -15.97
C ILE A 29 10.55 -23.08 -16.92
N ALA A 30 11.64 -22.50 -16.40
CA ALA A 30 12.81 -22.11 -17.18
C ALA A 30 13.41 -23.33 -17.91
N ASP A 31 13.60 -24.47 -17.24
CA ASP A 31 14.11 -25.70 -17.82
C ASP A 31 13.19 -26.22 -18.93
N THR A 32 11.87 -26.14 -18.72
CA THR A 32 10.91 -26.55 -19.75
C THR A 32 10.98 -25.66 -20.99
N LEU A 33 11.14 -24.32 -20.81
CA LEU A 33 11.27 -23.38 -21.91
C LEU A 33 12.58 -23.58 -22.66
N VAL A 34 13.68 -23.82 -21.95
CA VAL A 34 15.02 -24.02 -22.54
C VAL A 34 15.09 -25.37 -23.26
N ASP A 35 14.64 -26.46 -22.63
CA ASP A 35 14.83 -27.82 -23.14
C ASP A 35 13.77 -28.25 -24.16
N LYS A 36 12.53 -27.74 -24.03
CA LYS A 36 11.37 -28.23 -24.80
C LYS A 36 10.60 -27.13 -25.52
N GLY A 37 10.81 -25.88 -25.14
CA GLY A 37 10.01 -24.73 -25.66
C GLY A 37 10.43 -24.28 -27.04
N GLY A 38 11.60 -24.65 -27.53
CA GLY A 38 12.15 -24.14 -28.79
C GLY A 38 12.40 -22.62 -28.69
N GLU A 39 12.01 -21.89 -29.72
CA GLU A 39 12.16 -20.42 -29.73
C GLU A 39 11.03 -19.75 -28.94
N PHE A 40 11.38 -18.87 -27.99
CA PHE A 40 10.42 -18.17 -27.13
C PHE A 40 9.93 -16.88 -27.78
N TYR A 41 8.83 -16.96 -28.51
CA TYR A 41 8.23 -15.83 -29.22
C TYR A 41 7.38 -14.95 -28.28
N HIS A 42 7.97 -14.38 -27.24
CA HIS A 42 7.28 -13.46 -26.36
C HIS A 42 8.17 -12.28 -25.98
N GLY A 43 7.64 -11.07 -26.12
CA GLY A 43 8.35 -9.85 -25.74
C GLY A 43 7.56 -8.61 -26.12
N PHE A 44 8.00 -7.49 -25.57
CA PHE A 44 7.53 -6.15 -25.93
C PHE A 44 8.64 -5.41 -26.65
N THR A 45 8.29 -4.40 -27.45
CA THR A 45 9.28 -3.60 -28.20
C THR A 45 10.39 -3.04 -27.30
N TYR A 46 10.04 -2.66 -26.07
CA TYR A 46 10.99 -2.10 -25.11
C TYR A 46 11.53 -3.13 -24.07
N SER A 47 11.33 -4.42 -24.29
CA SER A 47 11.94 -5.45 -23.43
C SER A 47 13.45 -5.31 -23.41
N GLY A 48 14.07 -5.42 -22.23
CA GLY A 48 15.51 -5.28 -22.04
C GLY A 48 16.02 -3.85 -22.26
N HIS A 49 15.18 -2.82 -22.13
CA HIS A 49 15.60 -1.43 -22.30
C HIS A 49 16.79 -1.09 -21.39
N PRO A 50 17.97 -0.70 -21.95
CA PRO A 50 19.20 -0.62 -21.16
C PRO A 50 19.14 0.41 -20.03
N VAL A 51 18.50 1.56 -20.24
CA VAL A 51 18.35 2.57 -19.19
C VAL A 51 17.45 2.06 -18.07
N ALA A 52 16.33 1.41 -18.41
CA ALA A 52 15.43 0.85 -17.40
C ALA A 52 16.14 -0.22 -16.54
N CYS A 53 16.90 -1.09 -17.17
CA CYS A 53 17.70 -2.11 -16.48
C CYS A 53 18.79 -1.51 -15.60
N ALA A 54 19.48 -0.46 -16.07
CA ALA A 54 20.48 0.25 -15.28
C ALA A 54 19.89 0.90 -14.04
N VAL A 55 18.72 1.57 -14.18
CA VAL A 55 17.99 2.17 -13.04
C VAL A 55 17.58 1.09 -12.04
N ALA A 56 17.03 -0.03 -12.50
CA ALA A 56 16.63 -1.14 -11.62
C ALA A 56 17.84 -1.71 -10.85
N ASN A 57 18.96 -1.97 -11.55
CA ASN A 57 20.17 -2.50 -10.91
C ASN A 57 20.74 -1.54 -9.87
N THR A 58 20.78 -0.23 -10.18
CA THR A 58 21.22 0.80 -9.23
C THR A 58 20.29 0.85 -8.01
N ASN A 59 18.97 0.86 -8.21
CA ASN A 59 18.01 0.91 -7.12
C ASN A 59 18.11 -0.33 -6.22
N ILE A 60 18.23 -1.54 -6.80
CA ILE A 60 18.40 -2.78 -6.04
C ILE A 60 19.73 -2.77 -5.28
N GLY A 61 20.81 -2.25 -5.90
CA GLY A 61 22.11 -2.05 -5.25
C GLY A 61 21.98 -1.18 -4.02
N LEU A 62 21.40 0.02 -4.14
CA LEU A 62 21.17 0.95 -3.03
C LEU A 62 20.35 0.33 -1.91
N MET A 63 19.25 -0.37 -2.25
CA MET A 63 18.44 -1.05 -1.22
C MET A 63 19.25 -2.07 -0.39
N ARG A 64 20.20 -2.75 -1.01
CA ARG A 64 21.09 -3.70 -0.32
C ARG A 64 22.17 -2.99 0.48
N GLU A 65 22.85 -2.02 -0.11
CA GLU A 65 23.96 -1.27 0.51
C GLU A 65 23.48 -0.49 1.75
N GLU A 66 22.30 0.11 1.69
CA GLU A 66 21.70 0.87 2.78
C GLU A 66 20.90 -0.01 3.77
N GLY A 67 20.81 -1.33 3.55
CA GLY A 67 20.10 -2.27 4.42
C GLY A 67 18.59 -1.99 4.53
N ILE A 68 17.98 -1.37 3.50
CA ILE A 68 16.57 -0.92 3.55
C ILE A 68 15.61 -2.08 3.79
N ILE A 69 15.86 -3.22 3.15
CA ILE A 69 15.00 -4.40 3.30
C ILE A 69 15.08 -4.97 4.72
N GLU A 70 16.30 -5.13 5.24
CA GLU A 70 16.54 -5.61 6.61
C GLU A 70 15.92 -4.66 7.64
N ARG A 71 16.14 -3.36 7.49
CA ARG A 71 15.54 -2.34 8.35
C ARG A 71 14.00 -2.41 8.32
N THR A 72 13.41 -2.63 7.15
CA THR A 72 11.95 -2.78 7.02
C THR A 72 11.45 -4.03 7.74
N GLN A 73 12.20 -5.13 7.71
CA GLN A 73 11.81 -6.37 8.36
C GLN A 73 11.99 -6.34 9.88
N THR A 74 13.06 -5.71 10.38
CA THR A 74 13.49 -5.86 11.77
C THR A 74 13.25 -4.63 12.66
N ASP A 75 13.03 -3.45 12.07
CA ASP A 75 12.89 -2.18 12.79
C ASP A 75 11.61 -1.45 12.40
N ILE A 76 11.61 -0.76 11.26
CA ILE A 76 10.56 0.21 10.93
C ILE A 76 9.21 -0.45 10.60
N GLY A 77 9.21 -1.65 10.02
CA GLY A 77 7.98 -2.39 9.73
C GLY A 77 7.25 -2.83 11.00
N PRO A 78 7.91 -3.52 11.96
CA PRO A 78 7.33 -3.80 13.28
C PRO A 78 6.84 -2.55 14.00
N TYR A 79 7.63 -1.46 13.97
CA TYR A 79 7.23 -0.19 14.57
C TYR A 79 5.96 0.38 13.93
N PHE A 80 5.89 0.42 12.60
CA PHE A 80 4.72 0.87 11.86
C PHE A 80 3.47 0.02 12.15
N CYS A 81 3.64 -1.31 12.19
CA CYS A 81 2.53 -2.21 12.52
C CYS A 81 1.99 -1.94 13.93
N GLU A 82 2.87 -1.72 14.91
CA GLU A 82 2.46 -1.43 16.29
C GLU A 82 1.82 -0.05 16.42
N ALA A 83 2.40 0.97 15.77
CA ALA A 83 1.84 2.31 15.77
C ALA A 83 0.42 2.34 15.15
N LEU A 84 0.20 1.62 14.05
CA LEU A 84 -1.12 1.53 13.43
C LEU A 84 -2.16 0.83 14.32
N LYS A 85 -1.76 -0.15 15.13
CA LYS A 85 -2.70 -0.84 16.02
C LYS A 85 -3.39 0.10 17.00
N SER A 86 -2.75 1.22 17.38
CA SER A 86 -3.37 2.22 18.26
C SER A 86 -4.64 2.84 17.68
N LEU A 87 -4.82 2.77 16.35
CA LEU A 87 -6.01 3.26 15.69
C LEU A 87 -7.27 2.43 15.98
N ILE A 88 -7.13 1.19 16.46
CA ILE A 88 -8.26 0.28 16.75
C ILE A 88 -9.18 0.82 17.84
N ASP A 89 -8.65 1.67 18.74
CA ASP A 89 -9.42 2.24 19.84
C ASP A 89 -10.39 3.34 19.38
N HIS A 90 -10.27 3.80 18.13
CA HIS A 90 -11.17 4.82 17.60
C HIS A 90 -12.53 4.22 17.20
N PRO A 91 -13.68 4.85 17.57
CA PRO A 91 -15.02 4.29 17.34
C PRO A 91 -15.36 3.96 15.89
N LEU A 92 -14.77 4.67 14.92
CA LEU A 92 -14.98 4.45 13.50
C LEU A 92 -14.03 3.41 12.88
N VAL A 93 -13.20 2.75 13.67
CA VAL A 93 -12.25 1.72 13.21
C VAL A 93 -12.75 0.34 13.62
N GLY A 94 -13.03 -0.51 12.64
CA GLY A 94 -13.45 -1.89 12.87
C GLY A 94 -12.31 -2.89 12.84
N GLU A 95 -11.29 -2.63 12.03
CA GLU A 95 -10.13 -3.51 11.91
C GLU A 95 -8.88 -2.72 11.47
N VAL A 96 -7.72 -3.14 11.97
CA VAL A 96 -6.41 -2.67 11.52
C VAL A 96 -5.56 -3.87 11.11
N ARG A 97 -5.09 -3.87 9.88
CA ARG A 97 -4.20 -4.89 9.33
C ARG A 97 -2.90 -4.24 8.88
N ALA A 98 -1.77 -4.85 9.18
CA ALA A 98 -0.48 -4.34 8.71
C ALA A 98 0.52 -5.48 8.48
N CYS A 99 1.37 -5.31 7.46
CA CYS A 99 2.48 -6.20 7.16
C CYS A 99 3.64 -5.39 6.56
N GLY A 100 4.79 -5.37 7.23
CA GLY A 100 5.90 -4.48 6.88
C GLY A 100 5.44 -3.02 6.89
N LEU A 101 5.56 -2.33 5.77
CA LEU A 101 5.10 -0.94 5.60
C LEU A 101 3.82 -0.84 4.74
N VAL A 102 2.99 -1.86 4.75
CA VAL A 102 1.66 -1.81 4.16
C VAL A 102 0.64 -1.95 5.27
N GLY A 103 -0.19 -0.94 5.45
CA GLY A 103 -1.25 -0.90 6.45
C GLY A 103 -2.62 -0.69 5.81
N ALA A 104 -3.65 -1.17 6.49
CA ALA A 104 -5.05 -1.01 6.10
C ALA A 104 -5.90 -0.81 7.35
N VAL A 105 -6.74 0.20 7.33
CA VAL A 105 -7.69 0.55 8.38
C VAL A 105 -9.09 0.46 7.80
N GLU A 106 -9.93 -0.40 8.38
CA GLU A 106 -11.32 -0.58 7.97
C GLU A 106 -12.20 0.41 8.71
N LEU A 107 -12.91 1.26 7.96
CA LEU A 107 -13.85 2.24 8.51
C LEU A 107 -15.22 1.61 8.71
N VAL A 108 -15.80 1.81 9.90
CA VAL A 108 -17.11 1.30 10.27
C VAL A 108 -17.94 2.39 10.94
N LYS A 109 -19.23 2.23 10.97
CA LYS A 109 -20.13 3.11 11.74
C LYS A 109 -20.03 2.85 13.24
N GLU A 110 -19.91 1.57 13.60
CA GLU A 110 -19.80 1.09 14.96
C GLU A 110 -18.77 -0.07 14.97
N SER A 111 -17.77 0.00 15.82
CA SER A 111 -16.74 -1.03 15.94
C SER A 111 -17.32 -2.36 16.45
N GLU A 112 -18.29 -2.29 17.36
CA GLU A 112 -19.03 -3.46 17.82
C GLU A 112 -19.96 -3.98 16.72
N GLY A 113 -19.64 -5.16 16.16
CA GLY A 113 -20.37 -5.77 15.06
C GLY A 113 -19.96 -5.31 13.65
N CYS A 114 -18.95 -4.47 13.51
CA CYS A 114 -18.42 -4.01 12.23
C CYS A 114 -19.51 -3.50 11.26
N THR A 115 -20.42 -2.68 11.78
CA THR A 115 -21.53 -2.13 10.97
C THR A 115 -20.95 -1.16 9.92
N PRO A 116 -21.23 -1.37 8.62
CA PRO A 116 -20.67 -0.50 7.58
C PRO A 116 -21.29 0.89 7.62
N LEU A 117 -20.50 1.90 7.23
CA LEU A 117 -20.98 3.25 6.99
C LEU A 117 -21.91 3.30 5.77
N GLN A 118 -22.77 4.28 5.73
CA GLN A 118 -23.70 4.48 4.62
C GLN A 118 -23.42 5.82 3.91
N PRO A 119 -23.43 5.85 2.59
CA PRO A 119 -23.60 4.73 1.64
C PRO A 119 -22.39 3.78 1.65
N VAL A 120 -22.64 2.49 1.49
CA VAL A 120 -21.58 1.46 1.44
C VAL A 120 -20.63 1.72 0.27
N GLY A 121 -19.31 1.64 0.50
CA GLY A 121 -18.26 1.83 -0.50
C GLY A 121 -17.74 3.27 -0.64
N GLU A 122 -18.32 4.24 0.08
CA GLU A 122 -17.98 5.66 -0.06
C GLU A 122 -17.15 6.23 1.11
N ALA A 123 -17.16 5.58 2.26
CA ALA A 123 -16.55 6.10 3.48
C ALA A 123 -15.05 6.42 3.32
N GLY A 124 -14.31 5.54 2.67
CA GLY A 124 -12.88 5.77 2.43
C GLY A 124 -12.60 6.99 1.56
N GLU A 125 -13.41 7.26 0.53
CA GLU A 125 -13.22 8.43 -0.33
C GLU A 125 -13.57 9.73 0.39
N ILE A 126 -14.59 9.72 1.24
CA ILE A 126 -14.93 10.86 2.11
C ILE A 126 -13.78 11.08 3.10
N PHE A 127 -13.32 10.03 3.78
CA PHE A 127 -12.17 10.09 4.69
C PHE A 127 -10.91 10.66 4.02
N ARG A 128 -10.64 10.31 2.75
CA ARG A 128 -9.49 10.83 2.00
C ARG A 128 -9.47 12.36 1.97
N SER A 129 -10.63 12.99 1.85
CA SER A 129 -10.74 14.46 1.87
C SER A 129 -10.33 15.06 3.22
N HIS A 130 -10.70 14.40 4.33
CA HIS A 130 -10.25 14.76 5.68
C HIS A 130 -8.74 14.52 5.84
N GLY A 131 -8.23 13.38 5.34
CA GLY A 131 -6.79 13.10 5.33
C GLY A 131 -5.98 14.19 4.62
N LEU A 132 -6.42 14.61 3.43
CA LEU A 132 -5.79 15.72 2.68
C LEU A 132 -5.81 17.03 3.47
N ALA A 133 -6.91 17.35 4.15
CA ALA A 133 -7.01 18.55 4.97
C ALA A 133 -6.04 18.54 6.17
N HIS A 134 -5.71 17.35 6.70
CA HIS A 134 -4.73 17.17 7.77
C HIS A 134 -3.30 16.85 7.28
N GLY A 135 -3.07 16.90 5.96
CA GLY A 135 -1.73 16.81 5.35
C GLY A 135 -1.25 15.38 5.09
N ILE A 136 -2.14 14.39 5.03
CA ILE A 136 -1.81 13.02 4.63
C ILE A 136 -2.51 12.61 3.35
N ILE A 137 -1.80 11.84 2.53
CA ILE A 137 -2.34 11.22 1.32
C ILE A 137 -2.61 9.75 1.64
N THR A 138 -3.87 9.35 1.54
CA THR A 138 -4.31 7.97 1.75
C THR A 138 -4.92 7.40 0.47
N ARG A 139 -4.98 6.09 0.37
CA ARG A 139 -5.63 5.40 -0.74
C ARG A 139 -6.82 4.60 -0.24
N PRO A 140 -8.05 5.04 -0.49
CA PRO A 140 -9.25 4.29 -0.16
C PRO A 140 -9.50 3.14 -1.14
N VAL A 141 -10.09 2.07 -0.62
CA VAL A 141 -10.67 0.94 -1.37
C VAL A 141 -11.97 0.57 -0.66
N GLY A 142 -13.08 1.17 -1.08
CA GLY A 142 -14.34 1.10 -0.34
C GLY A 142 -14.21 1.74 1.04
N GLU A 143 -14.53 1.01 2.08
CA GLU A 143 -14.38 1.42 3.48
C GLU A 143 -12.95 1.28 4.01
N THR A 144 -12.08 0.58 3.30
CA THR A 144 -10.69 0.37 3.73
C THR A 144 -9.81 1.52 3.29
N VAL A 145 -9.11 2.13 4.23
CA VAL A 145 -8.09 3.16 3.97
C VAL A 145 -6.70 2.54 4.06
N THR A 146 -5.96 2.54 2.95
CA THR A 146 -4.62 1.96 2.91
C THR A 146 -3.53 3.01 3.08
N LEU A 147 -2.46 2.62 3.79
CA LEU A 147 -1.26 3.39 4.06
C LEU A 147 -0.05 2.61 3.56
N MET A 148 0.73 3.23 2.68
CA MET A 148 1.93 2.62 2.08
C MET A 148 3.04 3.67 2.01
N PRO A 149 3.66 4.01 3.15
CA PRO A 149 4.73 4.99 3.16
C PRO A 149 5.99 4.47 2.45
N PRO A 150 6.90 5.37 2.05
CA PRO A 150 8.19 4.97 1.49
C PRO A 150 8.99 4.08 2.45
N LEU A 151 9.78 3.14 1.93
CA LEU A 151 10.62 2.23 2.74
C LEU A 151 11.64 2.98 3.62
N ILE A 152 11.98 4.21 3.28
CA ILE A 152 12.92 5.07 4.02
C ILE A 152 12.26 5.90 5.13
N ILE A 153 10.95 5.73 5.38
CA ILE A 153 10.23 6.46 6.44
C ILE A 153 10.94 6.31 7.80
N THR A 154 10.97 7.37 8.60
CA THR A 154 11.51 7.33 9.97
C THR A 154 10.41 7.06 10.98
N ARG A 155 10.79 6.73 12.23
CA ARG A 155 9.82 6.52 13.32
C ARG A 155 9.03 7.79 13.61
N GLU A 156 9.68 8.95 13.63
CA GLU A 156 9.02 10.25 13.84
C GLU A 156 8.00 10.56 12.73
N GLN A 157 8.29 10.13 11.50
CA GLN A 157 7.35 10.27 10.38
C GLN A 157 6.19 9.28 10.47
N VAL A 158 6.41 8.08 11.04
CA VAL A 158 5.33 7.13 11.35
C VAL A 158 4.42 7.71 12.42
N ASP A 159 4.99 8.27 13.50
CA ASP A 159 4.21 8.89 14.58
C ASP A 159 3.39 10.06 14.06
N PHE A 160 3.99 10.91 13.24
CA PHE A 160 3.29 12.00 12.55
C PHE A 160 2.14 11.48 11.68
N LEU A 161 2.38 10.42 10.90
CA LEU A 161 1.35 9.81 10.04
C LEU A 161 0.16 9.31 10.85
N VAL A 162 0.41 8.61 11.97
CA VAL A 162 -0.63 8.09 12.86
C VAL A 162 -1.39 9.23 13.55
N GLU A 163 -0.68 10.26 14.06
CA GLU A 163 -1.32 11.47 14.62
C GLU A 163 -2.27 12.11 13.62
N LYS A 164 -1.80 12.33 12.38
CA LYS A 164 -2.64 12.96 11.34
C LYS A 164 -3.80 12.08 10.91
N PHE A 165 -3.61 10.77 10.94
CA PHE A 165 -4.70 9.82 10.66
C PHE A 165 -5.78 9.90 11.74
N LEU A 166 -5.42 9.96 13.02
CA LEU A 166 -6.36 10.15 14.13
C LEU A 166 -7.12 11.47 14.02
N LEU A 167 -6.44 12.58 13.76
CA LEU A 167 -7.10 13.87 13.54
C LEU A 167 -8.07 13.82 12.34
N SER A 168 -7.75 13.05 11.33
CA SER A 168 -8.63 12.84 10.17
C SER A 168 -9.85 12.00 10.54
N LEU A 169 -9.70 10.99 11.41
CA LEU A 169 -10.83 10.21 11.93
C LEU A 169 -11.76 11.08 12.79
N ASP A 170 -11.22 11.89 13.70
CA ASP A 170 -12.00 12.81 14.54
C ASP A 170 -12.80 13.80 13.68
N SER A 171 -12.14 14.39 12.67
CA SER A 171 -12.78 15.32 11.73
C SER A 171 -13.85 14.63 10.89
N PHE A 172 -13.61 13.42 10.45
CA PHE A 172 -14.57 12.61 9.70
C PHE A 172 -15.78 12.25 10.58
N GLN A 173 -15.56 11.85 11.82
CA GLN A 173 -16.62 11.55 12.79
C GLN A 173 -17.51 12.77 13.06
N ALA A 174 -16.91 13.95 13.24
CA ALA A 174 -17.68 15.18 13.43
C ALA A 174 -18.57 15.49 12.22
N GLY A 175 -18.06 15.28 11.00
CA GLY A 175 -18.83 15.47 9.76
C GLY A 175 -20.00 14.49 9.58
N LEU A 176 -19.93 13.30 10.16
CA LEU A 176 -21.03 12.33 10.14
C LEU A 176 -22.23 12.78 11.01
N GLY A 177 -21.96 13.55 12.07
CA GLY A 177 -23.00 14.08 12.98
C GLY A 177 -23.79 15.27 12.41
N ASP A 178 -23.19 16.03 11.49
CA ASP A 178 -23.76 17.28 10.95
C ASP A 178 -24.48 17.12 9.61
N SER A 179 -24.50 15.94 8.99
CA SER A 179 -25.07 15.73 7.67
C SER A 179 -26.56 15.39 7.75
N PRO A 180 -27.47 16.27 7.28
CA PRO A 180 -28.76 15.83 6.76
C PRO A 180 -28.46 14.95 5.53
N SER A 181 -29.17 13.81 5.41
CA SER A 181 -29.05 12.85 4.32
C SER A 181 -28.77 13.55 2.98
N PRO A 182 -27.68 13.27 2.26
CA PRO A 182 -27.43 13.90 0.99
C PRO A 182 -28.51 13.48 0.00
N ASN A 183 -29.37 14.41 -0.34
CA ASN A 183 -30.22 14.34 -1.51
C ASN A 183 -29.30 14.35 -2.73
N LEU A 184 -28.84 13.19 -3.19
CA LEU A 184 -28.14 13.04 -4.46
C LEU A 184 -29.09 13.43 -5.58
N ALA A 185 -29.06 14.70 -5.96
CA ALA A 185 -29.61 15.14 -7.24
C ALA A 185 -28.82 14.43 -8.34
N LYS A 186 -29.45 13.39 -8.92
CA LYS A 186 -29.00 12.78 -10.17
C LYS A 186 -28.82 13.86 -11.22
N LYS A 187 -27.60 14.02 -11.72
CA LYS A 187 -27.33 14.61 -13.02
C LYS A 187 -26.50 13.63 -13.85
#